data_cff9311159262c545f24216a5889fadc
#
_entry.id   cff9311159262c545f24216a5889fadc
#
_cell.length_a   1.000
_cell.length_b   1.000
_cell.length_c   1.000
_cell.angle_alpha   90.00
_cell.angle_beta   90.00
_cell.angle_gamma   90.00
#
_symmetry.space_group_name_H-M   'P 1'
#
loop_
_entity.id
_entity.type
_entity.pdbx_description
1 polymer ?
#
loop_
_entity_poly.entity_id
_entity_poly.type
_entity_poly.pdbx_seq_one_letter_code
_entity_poly.pdbx_strand_id
1 'polypeptide(L)'
;MRPPLVILMLCLVGCATYVDRGPRVRVAVEEGDYETAATVAQDFAASEPKDALVWNLDAASALRAQGKLKESARLLEQVEGAFRAEEERPGFSVGGATLAAFSNGYAEAYRPRPADRIYASTYQALNRMEMGDVNAARVSMARLRFVQQAFGSGQLYVKPKGKEEKYDVTKASQDERTKEGLGMIEENLASLTTEGSYDDAFSHWLQGMFFLRLGQDPSDREKGRKELLAATQLNGGNDAFRRDLKDAEGPLAEGKGTIVYVIAETGMCPEWYQQRVDIPLFVVSSRVPYVSVALPAIRPAGLNYNLKLKLDAKEVALPLASRPDALIAKHFEAALPAIKAQAFTSAAVKATASYFINKSSEEAANRQNYGSGAVLWSIATKVGTAIYTVGTTKADLRNWSALPARFSVARLDAQPGQKLTIVGHPEATLTLPAGKVLLVSLKSTQENHPIVLRCTPLVP
;
A
#
# COMPACT_ATOMS: atom_id res chain seq x y z
N MET A 1 57.88 -26.71 -9.35
CA MET A 1 56.81 -26.62 -8.33
C MET A 1 55.72 -25.68 -8.88
N ARG A 2 54.54 -26.20 -9.15
CA ARG A 2 53.38 -25.42 -9.61
C ARG A 2 52.59 -24.96 -8.37
N PRO A 3 52.20 -23.69 -8.24
CA PRO A 3 51.36 -23.25 -7.14
C PRO A 3 49.93 -23.83 -7.27
N PRO A 4 49.29 -24.18 -6.17
CA PRO A 4 47.91 -24.67 -6.21
C PRO A 4 46.95 -23.51 -6.56
N LEU A 5 46.09 -23.77 -7.55
CA LEU A 5 44.99 -22.90 -7.92
C LEU A 5 43.93 -22.96 -6.80
N VAL A 6 43.94 -21.97 -5.92
CA VAL A 6 42.86 -21.81 -4.92
C VAL A 6 41.61 -21.30 -5.68
N ILE A 7 40.69 -22.21 -6.00
CA ILE A 7 39.38 -21.86 -6.49
C ILE A 7 38.60 -21.29 -5.29
N LEU A 8 38.51 -19.97 -5.23
CA LEU A 8 37.65 -19.26 -4.29
C LEU A 8 36.19 -19.51 -4.75
N MET A 9 35.58 -20.54 -4.19
CA MET A 9 34.17 -20.84 -4.38
C MET A 9 33.39 -19.76 -3.62
N LEU A 10 33.10 -18.63 -4.27
CA LEU A 10 32.10 -17.67 -3.78
C LEU A 10 30.76 -18.39 -3.73
N CYS A 11 30.39 -18.82 -2.53
CA CYS A 11 29.02 -19.19 -2.22
C CYS A 11 28.15 -17.95 -2.47
N LEU A 12 27.59 -17.83 -3.67
CA LEU A 12 26.46 -16.96 -3.93
C LEU A 12 25.26 -17.50 -3.11
N VAL A 13 25.27 -17.21 -1.82
CA VAL A 13 24.02 -17.26 -1.04
C VAL A 13 23.18 -16.18 -1.65
N GLY A 14 22.32 -16.57 -2.57
CA GLY A 14 21.31 -15.69 -3.14
C GLY A 14 20.46 -15.20 -1.98
N CYS A 15 20.68 -13.96 -1.50
CA CYS A 15 19.81 -13.36 -0.51
C CYS A 15 18.40 -13.38 -1.09
N ALA A 16 17.48 -14.14 -0.48
CA ALA A 16 16.08 -14.14 -0.83
C ALA A 16 15.58 -12.69 -0.77
N THR A 17 14.90 -12.26 -1.83
CA THR A 17 14.45 -10.87 -1.95
C THR A 17 13.01 -10.75 -1.47
N TYR A 18 12.49 -9.52 -1.30
CA TYR A 18 11.07 -9.30 -1.00
C TYR A 18 10.14 -10.03 -1.99
N VAL A 19 10.53 -10.10 -3.27
CA VAL A 19 9.77 -10.82 -4.31
C VAL A 19 9.64 -12.31 -3.99
N ASP A 20 10.63 -12.90 -3.32
CA ASP A 20 10.61 -14.31 -2.92
C ASP A 20 9.87 -14.53 -1.59
N ARG A 21 9.83 -13.53 -0.73
CA ARG A 21 9.29 -13.58 0.64
C ARG A 21 7.88 -13.02 0.77
N GLY A 22 7.56 -11.94 0.04
CA GLY A 22 6.25 -11.27 0.07
C GLY A 22 5.07 -12.21 -0.16
N PRO A 23 5.13 -13.13 -1.13
CA PRO A 23 4.07 -14.10 -1.36
C PRO A 23 3.72 -14.96 -0.13
N ARG A 24 4.69 -15.28 0.75
CA ARG A 24 4.42 -16.08 1.95
C ARG A 24 3.51 -15.36 2.95
N VAL A 25 3.77 -14.07 3.19
CA VAL A 25 2.92 -13.25 4.07
C VAL A 25 1.56 -13.03 3.42
N ARG A 26 1.55 -12.70 2.11
CA ARG A 26 0.30 -12.47 1.36
C ARG A 26 -0.60 -13.70 1.37
N VAL A 27 -0.09 -14.88 1.07
CA VAL A 27 -0.86 -16.15 1.06
C VAL A 27 -1.42 -16.44 2.45
N ALA A 28 -0.62 -16.29 3.51
CA ALA A 28 -1.10 -16.50 4.88
C ALA A 28 -2.25 -15.53 5.24
N VAL A 29 -2.16 -14.25 4.84
CA VAL A 29 -3.26 -13.28 5.01
C VAL A 29 -4.48 -13.70 4.19
N GLU A 30 -4.29 -14.12 2.94
CA GLU A 30 -5.33 -14.56 2.02
C GLU A 30 -6.11 -15.75 2.58
N GLU A 31 -5.41 -16.72 3.15
CA GLU A 31 -5.98 -17.90 3.80
C GLU A 31 -6.61 -17.62 5.18
N GLY A 32 -6.43 -16.40 5.72
CA GLY A 32 -6.90 -16.03 7.05
C GLY A 32 -6.02 -16.56 8.18
N ASP A 33 -4.85 -17.11 7.86
CA ASP A 33 -3.84 -17.54 8.85
C ASP A 33 -3.02 -16.33 9.32
N TYR A 34 -3.68 -15.48 10.11
CA TYR A 34 -3.07 -14.24 10.61
C TYR A 34 -1.94 -14.51 11.63
N GLU A 35 -1.88 -15.69 12.24
CA GLU A 35 -0.80 -16.03 13.15
C GLU A 35 0.51 -16.26 12.39
N THR A 36 0.46 -17.08 11.35
CA THR A 36 1.61 -17.30 10.44
C THR A 36 2.00 -16.00 9.76
N ALA A 37 1.03 -15.21 9.27
CA ALA A 37 1.30 -13.92 8.62
C ALA A 37 2.07 -12.97 9.54
N ALA A 38 1.64 -12.82 10.80
CA ALA A 38 2.30 -11.94 11.78
C ALA A 38 3.72 -12.43 12.12
N THR A 39 3.88 -13.73 12.38
CA THR A 39 5.16 -14.32 12.76
C THR A 39 6.18 -14.18 11.63
N VAL A 40 5.81 -14.57 10.41
CA VAL A 40 6.68 -14.51 9.23
C VAL A 40 7.07 -13.08 8.89
N ALA A 41 6.13 -12.13 8.97
CA ALA A 41 6.42 -10.73 8.71
C ALA A 41 7.37 -10.12 9.77
N GLN A 42 7.22 -10.48 11.07
CA GLN A 42 8.13 -10.03 12.12
C GLN A 42 9.54 -10.61 11.96
N ASP A 43 9.66 -11.88 11.59
CA ASP A 43 10.95 -12.52 11.30
C ASP A 43 11.67 -11.82 10.13
N PHE A 44 10.93 -11.46 9.09
CA PHE A 44 11.47 -10.71 7.96
C PHE A 44 11.85 -9.27 8.35
N ALA A 45 11.06 -8.60 9.17
CA ALA A 45 11.40 -7.27 9.69
C ALA A 45 12.70 -7.28 10.49
N ALA A 46 12.94 -8.35 11.27
CA ALA A 46 14.17 -8.50 12.05
C ALA A 46 15.39 -8.83 11.17
N SER A 47 15.21 -9.63 10.12
CA SER A 47 16.31 -10.07 9.24
C SER A 47 16.64 -9.09 8.10
N GLU A 48 15.71 -8.18 7.75
CA GLU A 48 15.85 -7.24 6.63
C GLU A 48 15.55 -5.79 7.04
N PRO A 49 16.48 -5.11 7.70
CA PRO A 49 16.25 -3.74 8.22
C PRO A 49 15.78 -2.72 7.18
N LYS A 50 16.22 -2.86 5.91
CA LYS A 50 15.78 -1.96 4.82
C LYS A 50 14.30 -2.09 4.47
N ASP A 51 13.71 -3.27 4.73
CA ASP A 51 12.32 -3.60 4.43
C ASP A 51 11.46 -3.72 5.71
N ALA A 52 12.07 -3.52 6.89
CA ALA A 52 11.41 -3.68 8.19
C ALA A 52 10.11 -2.88 8.30
N LEU A 53 10.03 -1.71 7.66
CA LEU A 53 8.85 -0.86 7.72
C LEU A 53 7.63 -1.51 7.05
N VAL A 54 7.79 -2.06 5.85
CA VAL A 54 6.67 -2.73 5.16
C VAL A 54 6.29 -4.04 5.85
N TRP A 55 7.25 -4.79 6.37
CA TRP A 55 6.98 -6.00 7.14
C TRP A 55 6.25 -5.72 8.45
N ASN A 56 6.59 -4.62 9.13
CA ASN A 56 5.88 -4.19 10.35
C ASN A 56 4.44 -3.75 10.06
N LEU A 57 4.15 -3.17 8.89
CA LEU A 57 2.79 -2.86 8.46
C LEU A 57 1.95 -4.13 8.26
N ASP A 58 2.50 -5.14 7.58
CA ASP A 58 1.84 -6.43 7.40
C ASP A 58 1.61 -7.15 8.75
N ALA A 59 2.65 -7.20 9.59
CA ALA A 59 2.58 -7.82 10.92
C ALA A 59 1.53 -7.13 11.80
N ALA A 60 1.48 -5.78 11.79
CA ALA A 60 0.52 -5.02 12.58
C ALA A 60 -0.93 -5.31 12.15
N SER A 61 -1.18 -5.44 10.84
CA SER A 61 -2.50 -5.82 10.31
C SER A 61 -2.92 -7.22 10.74
N ALA A 62 -1.99 -8.18 10.66
CA ALA A 62 -2.24 -9.56 11.06
C ALA A 62 -2.47 -9.70 12.58
N LEU A 63 -1.71 -8.98 13.40
CA LEU A 63 -1.91 -8.92 14.86
C LEU A 63 -3.26 -8.29 15.21
N ARG A 64 -3.65 -7.22 14.50
CA ARG A 64 -4.96 -6.61 14.67
C ARG A 64 -6.07 -7.62 14.35
N ALA A 65 -5.97 -8.38 13.27
CA ALA A 65 -6.92 -9.41 12.90
C ALA A 65 -7.04 -10.47 14.01
N GLN A 66 -5.95 -10.87 14.65
CA GLN A 66 -5.95 -11.78 15.80
C GLN A 66 -6.53 -11.16 17.10
N GLY A 67 -6.84 -9.86 17.14
CA GLY A 67 -7.24 -9.16 18.36
C GLY A 67 -6.09 -8.79 19.28
N LYS A 68 -4.84 -9.01 18.88
CA LYS A 68 -3.61 -8.61 19.61
C LYS A 68 -3.35 -7.10 19.42
N LEU A 69 -4.33 -6.28 19.86
CA LEU A 69 -4.38 -4.84 19.57
C LEU A 69 -3.19 -4.06 20.15
N LYS A 70 -2.70 -4.43 21.36
CA LYS A 70 -1.55 -3.77 21.99
C LYS A 70 -0.27 -3.98 21.17
N GLU A 71 -0.05 -5.19 20.68
CA GLU A 71 1.11 -5.55 19.86
C GLU A 71 1.05 -4.86 18.49
N SER A 72 -0.13 -4.90 17.86
CA SER A 72 -0.39 -4.16 16.62
C SER A 72 -0.12 -2.66 16.78
N ALA A 73 -0.66 -2.04 17.85
CA ALA A 73 -0.48 -0.61 18.13
C ALA A 73 1.00 -0.26 18.35
N ARG A 74 1.78 -1.13 19.01
CA ARG A 74 3.22 -0.93 19.21
C ARG A 74 4.00 -0.93 17.89
N LEU A 75 3.68 -1.86 16.97
CA LEU A 75 4.33 -1.88 15.64
C LEU A 75 3.96 -0.63 14.82
N LEU A 76 2.68 -0.25 14.82
CA LEU A 76 2.23 0.96 14.13
C LEU A 76 2.86 2.24 14.70
N GLU A 77 3.10 2.29 16.01
CA GLU A 77 3.81 3.41 16.64
C GLU A 77 5.27 3.51 16.16
N GLN A 78 5.95 2.38 15.99
CA GLN A 78 7.30 2.34 15.40
C GLN A 78 7.28 2.81 13.94
N VAL A 79 6.30 2.36 13.16
CA VAL A 79 6.11 2.78 11.76
C VAL A 79 5.85 4.29 11.67
N GLU A 80 4.92 4.82 12.48
CA GLU A 80 4.65 6.27 12.53
C GLU A 80 5.84 7.08 13.02
N GLY A 81 6.65 6.52 13.91
CA GLY A 81 7.92 7.11 14.35
C GLY A 81 8.89 7.28 13.18
N ALA A 82 8.99 6.27 12.31
CA ALA A 82 9.81 6.35 11.09
C ALA A 82 9.25 7.40 10.10
N PHE A 83 7.93 7.51 9.96
CA PHE A 83 7.30 8.54 9.13
C PHE A 83 7.62 9.96 9.64
N ARG A 84 7.48 10.19 10.96
CA ARG A 84 7.82 11.49 11.57
C ARG A 84 9.31 11.83 11.40
N ALA A 85 10.20 10.86 11.61
CA ALA A 85 11.62 11.05 11.42
C ALA A 85 11.99 11.44 9.97
N GLU A 86 11.23 10.95 8.97
CA GLU A 86 11.37 11.39 7.58
C GLU A 86 10.83 12.81 7.39
N GLU A 87 9.66 13.12 7.96
CA GLU A 87 8.99 14.42 7.85
C GLU A 87 9.77 15.57 8.49
N GLU A 88 10.55 15.28 9.54
CA GLU A 88 11.39 16.24 10.26
C GLU A 88 12.76 16.49 9.60
N ARG A 89 13.10 15.78 8.53
CA ARG A 89 14.40 15.99 7.84
C ARG A 89 14.45 17.33 7.15
N PRO A 90 15.60 18.03 7.20
CA PRO A 90 15.80 19.26 6.44
C PRO A 90 15.55 19.05 4.95
N GLY A 91 14.75 19.92 4.33
CA GLY A 91 14.39 19.81 2.92
C GLY A 91 13.28 18.80 2.60
N PHE A 92 12.63 18.22 3.61
CA PHE A 92 11.46 17.39 3.39
C PHE A 92 10.36 18.16 2.64
N SER A 93 9.78 17.51 1.65
CA SER A 93 8.55 17.97 1.02
C SER A 93 7.64 16.78 0.75
N VAL A 94 6.35 16.95 0.98
CA VAL A 94 5.34 15.88 0.82
C VAL A 94 5.34 15.33 -0.62
N GLY A 95 5.35 16.21 -1.63
CA GLY A 95 5.43 15.80 -3.03
C GLY A 95 6.74 15.07 -3.38
N GLY A 96 7.88 15.56 -2.86
CA GLY A 96 9.18 14.90 -3.05
C GLY A 96 9.22 13.50 -2.42
N ALA A 97 8.73 13.35 -1.19
CA ALA A 97 8.65 12.08 -0.50
C ALA A 97 7.71 11.09 -1.23
N THR A 98 6.56 11.57 -1.70
CA THR A 98 5.59 10.78 -2.46
C THR A 98 6.20 10.26 -3.77
N LEU A 99 6.81 11.14 -4.57
CA LEU A 99 7.45 10.72 -5.81
C LEU A 99 8.61 9.76 -5.56
N ALA A 100 9.43 9.99 -4.51
CA ALA A 100 10.50 9.10 -4.12
C ALA A 100 9.98 7.72 -3.71
N ALA A 101 8.83 7.62 -3.04
CA ALA A 101 8.24 6.35 -2.64
C ALA A 101 7.82 5.47 -3.82
N PHE A 102 7.43 6.07 -4.93
CA PHE A 102 7.08 5.34 -6.15
C PHE A 102 8.25 5.09 -7.12
N SER A 103 9.28 5.91 -7.05
CA SER A 103 10.45 5.82 -7.92
C SER A 103 11.68 5.19 -7.24
N ASN A 104 11.53 4.72 -6.01
CA ASN A 104 12.60 4.11 -5.23
C ASN A 104 13.14 2.85 -5.91
N GLY A 105 14.46 2.66 -5.86
CA GLY A 105 15.07 1.42 -6.31
C GLY A 105 14.94 0.32 -5.26
N TYR A 106 14.75 -0.93 -5.68
CA TYR A 106 14.68 -2.08 -4.78
C TYR A 106 15.89 -2.21 -3.82
N ALA A 107 17.04 -1.68 -4.20
CA ALA A 107 18.26 -1.68 -3.37
C ALA A 107 18.18 -0.72 -2.16
N GLU A 108 17.32 0.29 -2.22
CA GLU A 108 17.14 1.28 -1.16
C GLU A 108 16.15 0.79 -0.10
N ALA A 109 16.15 1.44 1.08
CA ALA A 109 15.17 1.17 2.11
C ALA A 109 13.75 1.48 1.62
N TYR A 110 12.76 0.69 2.06
CA TYR A 110 11.36 0.94 1.72
C TYR A 110 10.91 2.34 2.14
N ARG A 111 10.24 3.04 1.24
CA ARG A 111 9.65 4.35 1.50
C ARG A 111 8.13 4.25 1.50
N PRO A 112 7.46 4.77 2.54
CA PRO A 112 6.00 4.68 2.65
C PRO A 112 5.30 5.52 1.60
N ARG A 113 4.31 4.92 0.96
CA ARG A 113 3.41 5.59 0.01
C ARG A 113 2.30 6.34 0.74
N PRO A 114 1.57 7.27 0.10
CA PRO A 114 0.44 7.95 0.73
C PRO A 114 -0.58 7.03 1.39
N ALA A 115 -0.95 5.93 0.73
CA ALA A 115 -1.86 4.93 1.28
C ALA A 115 -1.34 4.31 2.59
N ASP A 116 -0.04 3.98 2.65
CA ASP A 116 0.56 3.40 3.86
C ASP A 116 0.44 4.36 5.05
N ARG A 117 0.65 5.66 4.81
CA ARG A 117 0.56 6.68 5.84
C ARG A 117 -0.88 6.87 6.34
N ILE A 118 -1.85 6.93 5.43
CA ILE A 118 -3.27 7.09 5.77
C ILE A 118 -3.74 5.88 6.57
N TYR A 119 -3.52 4.66 6.07
CA TYR A 119 -4.05 3.47 6.72
C TYR A 119 -3.28 3.04 7.98
N ALA A 120 -1.98 3.35 8.11
CA ALA A 120 -1.26 3.14 9.36
C ALA A 120 -1.87 3.99 10.49
N SER A 121 -2.13 5.28 10.24
CA SER A 121 -2.78 6.16 11.21
C SER A 121 -4.24 5.77 11.46
N THR A 122 -4.96 5.27 10.45
CA THR A 122 -6.33 4.75 10.59
C THR A 122 -6.36 3.51 11.50
N TYR A 123 -5.48 2.54 11.26
CA TYR A 123 -5.40 1.35 12.11
C TYR A 123 -4.90 1.66 13.53
N GLN A 124 -3.99 2.60 13.67
CA GLN A 124 -3.56 3.05 15.00
C GLN A 124 -4.73 3.66 15.78
N ALA A 125 -5.52 4.50 15.13
CA ALA A 125 -6.71 5.09 15.74
C ALA A 125 -7.74 4.03 16.14
N LEU A 126 -8.03 3.07 15.24
CA LEU A 126 -8.92 1.94 15.53
C LEU A 126 -8.41 1.09 16.70
N ASN A 127 -7.12 0.74 16.74
CA ASN A 127 -6.54 -0.02 17.83
C ASN A 127 -6.73 0.68 19.18
N ARG A 128 -6.43 1.98 19.24
CA ARG A 128 -6.58 2.77 20.48
C ARG A 128 -8.04 2.88 20.92
N MET A 129 -8.97 3.06 19.99
CA MET A 129 -10.42 3.05 20.28
C MET A 129 -10.88 1.71 20.83
N GLU A 130 -10.53 0.62 20.18
CA GLU A 130 -10.93 -0.73 20.60
C GLU A 130 -10.28 -1.17 21.94
N MET A 131 -9.14 -0.59 22.29
CA MET A 131 -8.52 -0.78 23.63
C MET A 131 -9.16 0.09 24.71
N GLY A 132 -10.10 0.99 24.38
CA GLY A 132 -10.71 1.92 25.32
C GLY A 132 -9.79 3.09 25.73
N ASP A 133 -8.64 3.26 25.09
CA ASP A 133 -7.73 4.38 25.35
C ASP A 133 -8.14 5.62 24.53
N VAL A 134 -9.19 6.30 25.01
CA VAL A 134 -9.79 7.47 24.34
C VAL A 134 -8.78 8.59 24.14
N ASN A 135 -7.86 8.80 25.10
CA ASN A 135 -6.86 9.87 25.00
C ASN A 135 -5.82 9.57 23.90
N ALA A 136 -5.28 8.34 23.86
CA ALA A 136 -4.37 7.95 22.80
C ALA A 136 -5.08 7.89 21.44
N ALA A 137 -6.35 7.45 21.39
CA ALA A 137 -7.16 7.50 20.18
C ALA A 137 -7.31 8.94 19.65
N ARG A 138 -7.55 9.92 20.52
CA ARG A 138 -7.62 11.34 20.15
C ARG A 138 -6.32 11.84 19.51
N VAL A 139 -5.16 11.45 20.05
CA VAL A 139 -3.86 11.77 19.44
C VAL A 139 -3.72 11.13 18.06
N SER A 140 -4.12 9.86 17.94
CA SER A 140 -4.10 9.15 16.64
C SER A 140 -5.04 9.79 15.61
N MET A 141 -6.23 10.28 16.02
CA MET A 141 -7.13 11.02 15.15
C MET A 141 -6.52 12.35 14.65
N ALA A 142 -5.82 13.07 15.53
CA ALA A 142 -5.11 14.29 15.11
C ALA A 142 -4.00 13.97 14.08
N ARG A 143 -3.26 12.89 14.28
CA ARG A 143 -2.25 12.41 13.34
C ARG A 143 -2.90 12.02 11.99
N LEU A 144 -3.97 11.24 12.02
CA LEU A 144 -4.72 10.82 10.84
C LEU A 144 -5.19 12.02 10.02
N ARG A 145 -5.75 13.02 10.68
CA ARG A 145 -6.16 14.27 10.02
C ARG A 145 -5.01 14.97 9.32
N PHE A 146 -3.87 15.11 9.99
CA PHE A 146 -2.66 15.70 9.41
C PHE A 146 -2.24 14.91 8.16
N VAL A 147 -2.19 13.58 8.25
CA VAL A 147 -1.77 12.71 7.14
C VAL A 147 -2.71 12.82 5.95
N GLN A 148 -4.04 12.83 6.16
CA GLN A 148 -5.00 13.00 5.07
C GLN A 148 -4.86 14.38 4.41
N GLN A 149 -4.71 15.45 5.17
CA GLN A 149 -4.49 16.79 4.62
C GLN A 149 -3.18 16.88 3.82
N ALA A 150 -2.13 16.21 4.27
CA ALA A 150 -0.82 16.24 3.62
C ALA A 150 -0.74 15.31 2.40
N PHE A 151 -1.30 14.10 2.47
CA PHE A 151 -1.09 13.03 1.51
C PHE A 151 -2.34 12.63 0.71
N GLY A 152 -3.52 13.10 1.08
CA GLY A 152 -4.79 12.81 0.40
C GLY A 152 -5.09 13.75 -0.77
N SER A 153 -4.11 14.09 -1.61
CA SER A 153 -4.30 15.07 -2.69
C SER A 153 -3.56 14.69 -3.97
N GLY A 154 -4.22 14.87 -5.11
CA GLY A 154 -3.61 14.73 -6.44
C GLY A 154 -2.54 15.80 -6.75
N GLN A 155 -2.50 16.90 -6.02
CA GLN A 155 -1.49 17.95 -6.19
C GLN A 155 -0.06 17.49 -5.87
N LEU A 156 0.09 16.37 -5.15
CA LEU A 156 1.39 15.77 -4.83
C LEU A 156 2.19 15.36 -6.06
N TYR A 157 1.54 15.15 -7.19
CA TYR A 157 2.13 14.61 -8.42
C TYR A 157 2.40 15.68 -9.48
N VAL A 158 2.14 16.94 -9.18
CA VAL A 158 2.44 18.05 -10.10
C VAL A 158 3.95 18.26 -10.15
N LYS A 159 4.56 17.99 -11.30
CA LYS A 159 6.01 18.19 -11.52
C LYS A 159 6.38 19.67 -11.33
N PRO A 160 7.46 19.98 -10.59
CA PRO A 160 8.06 21.31 -10.64
C PRO A 160 8.50 21.64 -12.08
N LYS A 161 8.14 22.80 -12.58
CA LYS A 161 8.59 23.27 -13.90
C LYS A 161 10.13 23.38 -13.91
N GLY A 162 10.81 22.78 -14.91
CA GLY A 162 12.17 23.17 -15.24
C GLY A 162 13.28 22.13 -15.19
N LYS A 163 13.01 20.82 -15.13
CA LYS A 163 14.05 19.81 -15.37
C LYS A 163 13.91 19.26 -16.79
N GLU A 164 14.87 19.57 -17.68
CA GLU A 164 14.99 18.91 -18.98
C GLU A 164 15.23 17.41 -18.76
N GLU A 165 14.37 16.60 -19.40
CA GLU A 165 14.54 15.14 -19.38
C GLU A 165 15.70 14.80 -20.36
N LYS A 166 16.74 14.12 -19.85
CA LYS A 166 17.89 13.67 -20.67
C LYS A 166 17.51 12.60 -21.71
N TYR A 167 16.30 12.06 -21.66
CA TYR A 167 15.76 11.07 -22.57
C TYR A 167 14.32 11.45 -22.90
N ASP A 168 13.95 11.38 -24.19
CA ASP A 168 12.60 11.73 -24.64
C ASP A 168 11.62 10.58 -24.33
N VAL A 169 11.08 10.62 -23.12
CA VAL A 169 10.10 9.65 -22.61
C VAL A 169 8.79 9.70 -23.39
N THR A 170 8.39 10.88 -23.87
CA THR A 170 7.17 11.07 -24.64
C THR A 170 7.27 10.36 -25.98
N LYS A 171 8.36 10.59 -26.71
CA LYS A 171 8.64 9.91 -27.98
C LYS A 171 8.78 8.40 -27.79
N ALA A 172 9.47 7.95 -26.74
CA ALA A 172 9.60 6.52 -26.43
C ALA A 172 8.25 5.88 -26.13
N SER A 173 7.37 6.56 -25.40
CA SER A 173 6.03 6.05 -25.09
C SER A 173 5.11 5.98 -26.32
N GLN A 174 5.47 6.59 -27.44
CA GLN A 174 4.74 6.50 -28.70
C GLN A 174 5.17 5.33 -29.60
N ASP A 175 6.29 4.70 -29.28
CA ASP A 175 6.78 3.51 -29.98
C ASP A 175 5.83 2.31 -29.77
N GLU A 176 5.60 1.51 -30.82
CA GLU A 176 4.61 0.41 -30.80
C GLU A 176 4.91 -0.65 -29.72
N ARG A 177 6.17 -1.06 -29.55
CA ARG A 177 6.55 -2.05 -28.53
C ARG A 177 6.42 -1.48 -27.13
N THR A 178 6.78 -0.21 -26.98
CA THR A 178 6.63 0.50 -25.70
C THR A 178 5.15 0.65 -25.33
N LYS A 179 4.29 0.98 -26.29
CA LYS A 179 2.83 1.06 -26.10
C LYS A 179 2.24 -0.28 -25.68
N GLU A 180 2.63 -1.38 -26.32
CA GLU A 180 2.14 -2.71 -25.95
C GLU A 180 2.45 -3.03 -24.49
N GLY A 181 3.70 -2.82 -24.05
CA GLY A 181 4.10 -3.04 -22.66
C GLY A 181 3.41 -2.11 -21.66
N LEU A 182 3.18 -0.85 -22.02
CA LEU A 182 2.46 0.13 -21.18
C LEU A 182 0.96 -0.13 -21.15
N GLY A 183 0.35 -0.60 -22.25
CA GLY A 183 -1.07 -0.89 -22.35
C GLY A 183 -1.55 -1.89 -21.30
N MET A 184 -0.76 -2.90 -21.00
CA MET A 184 -1.06 -3.87 -19.92
C MET A 184 -1.14 -3.22 -18.53
N ILE A 185 -0.30 -2.19 -18.28
CA ILE A 185 -0.36 -1.44 -17.01
C ILE A 185 -1.63 -0.60 -16.98
N GLU A 186 -1.94 0.10 -18.08
CA GLU A 186 -3.07 1.02 -18.19
C GLU A 186 -4.41 0.26 -18.11
N GLU A 187 -4.53 -0.91 -18.71
CA GLU A 187 -5.73 -1.75 -18.65
C GLU A 187 -6.03 -2.20 -17.20
N ASN A 188 -5.01 -2.71 -16.48
CA ASN A 188 -5.18 -3.10 -15.09
C ASN A 188 -5.53 -1.91 -14.19
N LEU A 189 -4.93 -0.75 -14.43
CA LEU A 189 -5.23 0.47 -13.69
C LEU A 189 -6.67 0.94 -13.93
N ALA A 190 -7.13 0.95 -15.19
CA ALA A 190 -8.47 1.39 -15.53
C ALA A 190 -9.55 0.61 -14.76
N SER A 191 -9.34 -0.69 -14.53
CA SER A 191 -10.27 -1.52 -13.76
C SER A 191 -10.36 -1.14 -12.27
N LEU A 192 -9.35 -0.48 -11.72
CA LEU A 192 -9.25 -0.09 -10.31
C LEU A 192 -9.58 1.39 -10.08
N THR A 193 -9.21 2.28 -11.01
CA THR A 193 -9.25 3.73 -10.78
C THR A 193 -10.60 4.39 -11.08
N THR A 194 -11.54 3.71 -11.71
CA THR A 194 -12.84 4.27 -12.13
C THR A 194 -13.60 4.95 -10.98
N GLU A 195 -13.47 4.44 -9.76
CA GLU A 195 -14.10 4.99 -8.56
C GLU A 195 -13.08 5.47 -7.52
N GLY A 196 -11.82 5.66 -7.93
CA GLY A 196 -10.72 5.99 -7.03
C GLY A 196 -10.72 7.46 -6.61
N SER A 197 -10.41 7.69 -5.34
CA SER A 197 -10.09 9.01 -4.78
C SER A 197 -8.64 9.03 -4.28
N TYR A 198 -8.07 10.22 -4.16
CA TYR A 198 -6.77 10.42 -3.48
C TYR A 198 -6.91 10.43 -1.96
N ASP A 199 -8.12 10.63 -1.44
CA ASP A 199 -8.43 10.68 -0.02
C ASP A 199 -9.41 9.58 0.37
N ASP A 200 -9.47 9.23 1.66
CA ASP A 200 -10.20 8.08 2.17
C ASP A 200 -11.43 8.48 2.99
N ALA A 201 -12.60 8.20 2.44
CA ALA A 201 -13.88 8.52 3.08
C ALA A 201 -14.10 7.78 4.42
N PHE A 202 -13.62 6.54 4.54
CA PHE A 202 -13.73 5.76 5.78
C PHE A 202 -12.90 6.40 6.90
N SER A 203 -11.70 6.86 6.62
CA SER A 203 -10.83 7.52 7.60
C SER A 203 -11.40 8.85 8.09
N HIS A 204 -12.04 9.63 7.22
CA HIS A 204 -12.80 10.82 7.61
C HIS A 204 -14.00 10.47 8.49
N TRP A 205 -14.79 9.47 8.08
CA TRP A 205 -15.92 9.02 8.90
C TRP A 205 -15.48 8.53 10.28
N LEU A 206 -14.40 7.75 10.35
CA LEU A 206 -13.87 7.25 11.62
C LEU A 206 -13.53 8.39 12.60
N GLN A 207 -12.86 9.44 12.12
CA GLN A 207 -12.58 10.64 12.91
C GLN A 207 -13.86 11.34 13.35
N GLY A 208 -14.80 11.51 12.41
CA GLY A 208 -16.07 12.14 12.66
C GLY A 208 -16.90 11.40 13.71
N MET A 209 -17.00 10.09 13.57
CA MET A 209 -17.69 9.21 14.51
C MET A 209 -17.01 9.24 15.90
N PHE A 210 -15.68 9.20 15.94
CA PHE A 210 -14.93 9.31 17.20
C PHE A 210 -15.29 10.59 17.94
N PHE A 211 -15.17 11.75 17.31
CA PHE A 211 -15.46 13.03 17.95
C PHE A 211 -16.94 13.21 18.30
N LEU A 212 -17.84 12.62 17.51
CA LEU A 212 -19.28 12.66 17.79
C LEU A 212 -19.67 11.81 19.00
N ARG A 213 -19.08 10.61 19.15
CA ARG A 213 -19.50 9.61 20.16
C ARG A 213 -18.61 9.58 21.41
N LEU A 214 -17.33 9.92 21.25
CA LEU A 214 -16.31 9.88 22.30
C LEU A 214 -15.69 11.26 22.58
N GLY A 215 -16.30 12.31 22.02
CA GLY A 215 -15.90 13.69 22.25
C GLY A 215 -16.02 14.05 23.74
N GLN A 216 -15.07 14.88 24.20
CA GLN A 216 -14.95 15.27 25.60
C GLN A 216 -15.30 16.75 25.84
N ASP A 217 -15.34 17.54 24.77
CA ASP A 217 -15.63 18.97 24.87
C ASP A 217 -16.57 19.41 23.71
N PRO A 218 -17.25 20.58 23.84
CA PRO A 218 -18.17 21.08 22.82
C PRO A 218 -17.53 21.29 21.44
N SER A 219 -16.21 21.56 21.39
CA SER A 219 -15.49 21.77 20.12
C SER A 219 -15.30 20.46 19.32
N ASP A 220 -15.36 19.32 20.00
CA ASP A 220 -15.20 18.03 19.38
C ASP A 220 -16.36 17.73 18.43
N ARG A 221 -17.55 18.15 18.80
CA ARG A 221 -18.73 17.97 17.93
C ARG A 221 -18.55 18.68 16.59
N GLU A 222 -18.00 19.89 16.58
CA GLU A 222 -17.73 20.64 15.36
C GLU A 222 -16.57 20.00 14.55
N LYS A 223 -15.54 19.46 15.24
CA LYS A 223 -14.50 18.66 14.58
C LYS A 223 -15.12 17.43 13.92
N GLY A 224 -15.98 16.71 14.65
CA GLY A 224 -16.71 15.55 14.13
C GLY A 224 -17.57 15.89 12.93
N ARG A 225 -18.35 16.99 13.01
CA ARG A 225 -19.19 17.45 11.90
C ARG A 225 -18.39 17.72 10.63
N LYS A 226 -17.22 18.37 10.73
CA LYS A 226 -16.37 18.67 9.58
C LYS A 226 -15.87 17.40 8.91
N GLU A 227 -15.40 16.43 9.68
CA GLU A 227 -14.91 15.16 9.14
C GLU A 227 -16.05 14.30 8.56
N LEU A 228 -17.24 14.30 9.18
CA LEU A 228 -18.43 13.62 8.64
C LEU A 228 -18.93 14.26 7.34
N LEU A 229 -18.83 15.58 7.23
CA LEU A 229 -19.13 16.28 5.99
C LEU A 229 -18.16 15.86 4.87
N ALA A 230 -16.86 15.82 5.16
CA ALA A 230 -15.84 15.36 4.21
C ALA A 230 -16.09 13.91 3.77
N ALA A 231 -16.37 12.99 4.73
CA ALA A 231 -16.72 11.61 4.41
C ALA A 231 -17.95 11.51 3.50
N THR A 232 -18.99 12.30 3.78
CA THR A 232 -20.23 12.32 2.98
C THR A 232 -20.01 12.93 1.59
N GLN A 233 -19.12 13.90 1.46
CA GLN A 233 -18.74 14.46 0.16
C GLN A 233 -17.97 13.47 -0.70
N LEU A 234 -17.09 12.67 -0.08
CA LEU A 234 -16.34 11.61 -0.78
C LEU A 234 -17.23 10.40 -1.11
N ASN A 235 -18.17 10.06 -0.23
CA ASN A 235 -19.10 8.94 -0.43
C ASN A 235 -20.48 9.23 0.18
N GLY A 236 -21.30 9.97 -0.55
CA GLY A 236 -22.68 10.27 -0.15
C GLY A 236 -23.64 9.07 -0.18
N GLY A 237 -23.23 7.94 -0.74
CA GLY A 237 -24.04 6.72 -0.80
C GLY A 237 -24.14 5.96 0.53
N ASN A 238 -23.18 6.15 1.46
CA ASN A 238 -23.17 5.44 2.74
C ASN A 238 -24.17 6.05 3.74
N ASP A 239 -25.14 5.24 4.19
CA ASP A 239 -26.19 5.69 5.13
C ASP A 239 -25.65 6.02 6.53
N ALA A 240 -24.65 5.28 7.01
CA ALA A 240 -24.04 5.55 8.31
C ALA A 240 -23.41 6.96 8.33
N PHE A 241 -22.76 7.36 7.24
CA PHE A 241 -22.13 8.68 7.12
C PHE A 241 -23.18 9.80 7.21
N ARG A 242 -24.28 9.67 6.45
CA ARG A 242 -25.38 10.65 6.46
C ARG A 242 -26.07 10.73 7.83
N ARG A 243 -26.30 9.60 8.48
CA ARG A 243 -26.95 9.56 9.80
C ARG A 243 -26.06 10.20 10.87
N ASP A 244 -24.75 9.91 10.85
CA ASP A 244 -23.81 10.51 11.79
C ASP A 244 -23.63 12.02 11.55
N LEU A 245 -23.59 12.47 10.28
CA LEU A 245 -23.57 13.89 9.95
C LEU A 245 -24.83 14.60 10.48
N LYS A 246 -26.01 14.01 10.28
CA LYS A 246 -27.28 14.54 10.79
C LYS A 246 -27.26 14.65 12.32
N ASP A 247 -26.72 13.62 13.02
CA ASP A 247 -26.57 13.65 14.48
C ASP A 247 -25.58 14.75 14.93
N ALA A 248 -24.55 15.04 14.13
CA ALA A 248 -23.58 16.10 14.43
C ALA A 248 -24.17 17.50 14.22
N GLU A 249 -25.12 17.67 13.30
CA GLU A 249 -25.77 18.95 12.97
C GLU A 249 -27.00 19.25 13.83
N GLY A 250 -27.68 18.22 14.34
CA GLY A 250 -28.91 18.33 15.12
C GLY A 250 -28.74 17.95 16.60
N PRO A 251 -29.79 17.99 17.41
CA PRO A 251 -29.74 17.40 18.74
C PRO A 251 -29.40 15.91 18.62
N LEU A 252 -28.49 15.43 19.47
CA LEU A 252 -28.21 13.99 19.54
C LEU A 252 -29.54 13.28 19.84
N ALA A 253 -29.95 12.41 18.96
CA ALA A 253 -31.14 11.60 19.21
C ALA A 253 -30.87 10.76 20.47
N GLU A 254 -31.61 11.01 21.54
CA GLU A 254 -31.65 10.13 22.71
C GLU A 254 -32.34 8.81 22.28
N GLY A 255 -31.54 7.95 21.64
CA GLY A 255 -31.98 6.64 21.21
C GLY A 255 -32.29 5.75 22.42
N LYS A 256 -33.45 5.10 22.44
CA LYS A 256 -33.82 4.09 23.45
C LYS A 256 -33.07 2.76 23.25
N GLY A 257 -31.98 2.72 22.50
CA GLY A 257 -31.26 1.49 22.13
C GLY A 257 -29.76 1.69 22.04
N THR A 258 -29.08 0.62 21.68
CA THR A 258 -27.65 0.56 21.43
C THR A 258 -27.37 0.94 19.97
N ILE A 259 -26.46 1.88 19.74
CA ILE A 259 -25.91 2.15 18.41
C ILE A 259 -24.80 1.14 18.14
N VAL A 260 -24.92 0.36 17.08
CA VAL A 260 -23.89 -0.60 16.67
C VAL A 260 -23.30 -0.16 15.35
N TYR A 261 -22.01 0.15 15.36
CA TYR A 261 -21.22 0.35 14.14
C TYR A 261 -20.57 -0.96 13.74
N VAL A 262 -20.84 -1.41 12.52
CA VAL A 262 -20.14 -2.56 11.93
C VAL A 262 -19.16 -2.05 10.90
N ILE A 263 -17.88 -2.28 11.14
CA ILE A 263 -16.79 -2.03 10.20
C ILE A 263 -16.36 -3.35 9.62
N ALA A 264 -16.49 -3.51 8.30
CA ALA A 264 -16.03 -4.69 7.59
C ALA A 264 -14.86 -4.35 6.67
N GLU A 265 -13.77 -5.10 6.85
CA GLU A 265 -12.60 -5.14 5.99
C GLU A 265 -12.72 -6.36 5.08
N THR A 266 -12.85 -6.15 3.75
CA THR A 266 -13.07 -7.25 2.81
C THR A 266 -12.11 -7.23 1.64
N GLY A 267 -11.76 -8.44 1.15
CA GLY A 267 -10.81 -8.60 0.05
C GLY A 267 -9.39 -8.23 0.43
N MET A 268 -8.55 -8.07 -0.56
CA MET A 268 -7.14 -7.70 -0.41
C MET A 268 -6.76 -6.56 -1.37
N CYS A 269 -5.80 -5.74 -0.98
CA CYS A 269 -5.25 -4.68 -1.82
C CYS A 269 -4.65 -5.24 -3.12
N PRO A 270 -4.44 -4.40 -4.16
CA PRO A 270 -3.90 -4.83 -5.44
C PRO A 270 -2.59 -5.60 -5.31
N GLU A 271 -2.41 -6.56 -6.18
CA GLU A 271 -1.13 -7.27 -6.32
C GLU A 271 -0.15 -6.42 -7.12
N TRP A 272 1.07 -6.27 -6.60
CA TRP A 272 2.16 -5.62 -7.30
C TRP A 272 2.97 -6.65 -8.07
N TYR A 273 3.22 -6.37 -9.35
CA TYR A 273 4.02 -7.22 -10.22
C TYR A 273 4.96 -6.40 -11.10
N GLN A 274 5.95 -7.07 -11.68
CA GLN A 274 6.89 -6.44 -12.58
C GLN A 274 6.42 -6.58 -14.02
N GLN A 275 6.21 -5.45 -14.69
CA GLN A 275 5.96 -5.37 -16.13
C GLN A 275 7.26 -5.00 -16.86
N ARG A 276 7.64 -5.78 -17.85
CA ARG A 276 8.74 -5.44 -18.75
C ARG A 276 8.22 -4.64 -19.93
N VAL A 277 8.90 -3.54 -20.22
CA VAL A 277 8.59 -2.63 -21.33
C VAL A 277 9.85 -2.40 -22.11
N ASP A 278 9.80 -2.63 -23.43
CA ASP A 278 10.92 -2.36 -24.32
C ASP A 278 10.86 -0.91 -24.79
N ILE A 279 11.95 -0.16 -24.60
CA ILE A 279 12.07 1.24 -25.02
C ILE A 279 13.13 1.41 -26.09
N PRO A 280 12.90 2.27 -27.12
CA PRO A 280 13.86 2.51 -28.18
C PRO A 280 15.04 3.36 -27.67
N LEU A 281 16.25 3.04 -28.13
CA LEU A 281 17.46 3.80 -27.84
C LEU A 281 17.79 4.77 -28.99
N PHE A 282 17.17 5.93 -29.01
CA PHE A 282 17.34 6.94 -30.07
C PHE A 282 18.76 7.46 -30.25
N VAL A 283 19.62 7.30 -29.24
CA VAL A 283 20.94 7.98 -29.16
C VAL A 283 22.10 7.11 -29.63
N VAL A 284 21.95 5.78 -29.67
CA VAL A 284 23.13 4.91 -29.70
C VAL A 284 23.42 4.29 -31.06
N SER A 285 22.48 3.92 -31.85
CA SER A 285 22.67 3.35 -33.19
C SER A 285 21.45 2.58 -33.68
N SER A 286 21.32 2.42 -35.01
CA SER A 286 20.37 1.51 -35.65
C SER A 286 20.59 0.01 -35.35
N ARG A 287 21.65 -0.35 -34.59
CA ARG A 287 22.00 -1.75 -34.24
C ARG A 287 21.60 -2.16 -32.82
N VAL A 288 21.21 -1.22 -31.93
CA VAL A 288 20.66 -1.55 -30.60
C VAL A 288 19.33 -0.79 -30.45
N PRO A 289 18.28 -1.29 -31.13
CA PRO A 289 17.03 -0.54 -31.21
C PRO A 289 16.31 -0.43 -29.88
N TYR A 290 16.44 -1.42 -28.97
CA TYR A 290 15.63 -1.49 -27.75
C TYR A 290 16.43 -1.93 -26.53
N VAL A 291 15.99 -1.45 -25.35
CA VAL A 291 16.40 -1.97 -24.04
C VAL A 291 15.15 -2.26 -23.21
N SER A 292 15.14 -3.40 -22.53
CA SER A 292 14.04 -3.77 -21.63
C SER A 292 14.16 -3.05 -20.29
N VAL A 293 13.05 -2.46 -19.86
CA VAL A 293 12.91 -1.76 -18.57
C VAL A 293 11.88 -2.51 -17.73
N ALA A 294 12.20 -2.70 -16.45
CA ALA A 294 11.25 -3.24 -15.49
C ALA A 294 10.50 -2.10 -14.81
N LEU A 295 9.18 -2.05 -14.97
CA LEU A 295 8.30 -1.12 -14.28
C LEU A 295 7.49 -1.86 -13.22
N PRO A 296 7.25 -1.25 -12.03
CA PRO A 296 6.21 -1.75 -11.15
C PRO A 296 4.85 -1.58 -11.82
N ALA A 297 3.97 -2.51 -11.60
CA ALA A 297 2.59 -2.50 -12.07
C ALA A 297 1.69 -3.10 -11.00
N ILE A 298 0.40 -2.79 -11.05
CA ILE A 298 -0.59 -3.32 -10.12
C ILE A 298 -1.74 -3.97 -10.89
N ARG A 299 -2.34 -4.99 -10.30
CA ARG A 299 -3.55 -5.63 -10.81
C ARG A 299 -4.53 -5.93 -9.67
N PRO A 300 -5.86 -6.03 -9.97
CA PRO A 300 -6.82 -6.44 -8.96
C PRO A 300 -6.46 -7.79 -8.34
N ALA A 301 -6.67 -7.92 -7.03
CA ALA A 301 -6.48 -9.19 -6.34
C ALA A 301 -7.56 -10.24 -6.69
N GLY A 302 -8.61 -9.86 -7.40
CA GLY A 302 -9.68 -10.76 -7.85
C GLY A 302 -10.70 -11.15 -6.76
N LEU A 303 -10.51 -10.69 -5.53
CA LEU A 303 -11.27 -11.15 -4.36
C LEU A 303 -12.37 -10.15 -3.98
N ASN A 304 -13.38 -10.04 -4.83
CA ASN A 304 -14.52 -9.15 -4.58
C ASN A 304 -15.77 -9.95 -4.25
N TYR A 305 -16.18 -9.94 -2.98
CA TYR A 305 -17.47 -10.47 -2.58
C TYR A 305 -18.21 -9.50 -1.65
N ASN A 306 -19.53 -9.57 -1.64
CA ASN A 306 -20.37 -8.73 -0.81
C ASN A 306 -20.86 -9.53 0.40
N LEU A 307 -20.34 -9.18 1.56
CA LEU A 307 -20.82 -9.71 2.83
C LEU A 307 -22.25 -9.24 3.09
N LYS A 308 -23.08 -10.16 3.56
CA LYS A 308 -24.43 -9.88 4.04
C LYS A 308 -24.51 -10.21 5.51
N LEU A 309 -25.19 -9.35 6.26
CA LEU A 309 -25.39 -9.48 7.69
C LEU A 309 -26.86 -9.73 8.00
N LYS A 310 -27.10 -10.36 9.15
CA LYS A 310 -28.43 -10.42 9.78
C LYS A 310 -28.32 -9.98 11.22
N LEU A 311 -29.25 -9.10 11.65
CA LEU A 311 -29.50 -8.82 13.05
C LEU A 311 -30.75 -9.61 13.43
N ASP A 312 -30.58 -10.70 14.20
CA ASP A 312 -31.54 -11.76 14.39
C ASP A 312 -32.03 -12.31 13.02
N ALA A 313 -33.31 -12.16 12.69
CA ALA A 313 -33.90 -12.60 11.43
C ALA A 313 -33.85 -11.53 10.31
N LYS A 314 -33.50 -10.27 10.64
CA LYS A 314 -33.56 -9.16 9.69
C LYS A 314 -32.24 -8.99 8.95
N GLU A 315 -32.27 -9.00 7.62
CA GLU A 315 -31.10 -8.65 6.81
C GLU A 315 -30.71 -7.18 6.99
N VAL A 316 -29.40 -6.96 7.03
CA VAL A 316 -28.77 -5.65 7.22
C VAL A 316 -27.89 -5.36 6.03
N ALA A 317 -28.07 -4.19 5.44
CA ALA A 317 -27.16 -3.69 4.42
C ALA A 317 -25.80 -3.31 5.04
N LEU A 318 -24.74 -3.64 4.32
CA LEU A 318 -23.36 -3.28 4.66
C LEU A 318 -22.78 -2.42 3.52
N PRO A 319 -23.15 -1.13 3.45
CA PRO A 319 -22.76 -0.28 2.34
C PRO A 319 -21.25 -0.01 2.32
N LEU A 320 -20.70 0.10 1.12
CA LEU A 320 -19.31 0.48 0.90
C LEU A 320 -19.01 1.85 1.56
N ALA A 321 -17.92 1.91 2.29
CA ALA A 321 -17.41 3.14 2.91
C ALA A 321 -16.26 3.74 2.11
N SER A 322 -15.24 2.93 1.80
CA SER A 322 -14.13 3.33 0.94
C SER A 322 -13.48 2.14 0.24
N ARG A 323 -12.60 2.46 -0.71
CA ARG A 323 -11.86 1.50 -1.53
C ARG A 323 -10.35 1.74 -1.45
N PRO A 324 -9.66 1.13 -0.47
CA PRO A 324 -8.19 1.16 -0.40
C PRO A 324 -7.50 0.72 -1.70
N ASP A 325 -8.04 -0.31 -2.36
CA ASP A 325 -7.53 -0.79 -3.65
C ASP A 325 -7.56 0.30 -4.73
N ALA A 326 -8.67 1.04 -4.84
CA ALA A 326 -8.83 2.13 -5.79
C ALA A 326 -7.99 3.37 -5.40
N LEU A 327 -7.86 3.67 -4.10
CA LEU A 327 -6.99 4.75 -3.62
C LEU A 327 -5.52 4.48 -3.97
N ILE A 328 -5.03 3.26 -3.71
CA ILE A 328 -3.67 2.83 -4.09
C ILE A 328 -3.47 2.98 -5.60
N ALA A 329 -4.44 2.51 -6.39
CA ALA A 329 -4.38 2.59 -7.85
C ALA A 329 -4.38 4.04 -8.34
N LYS A 330 -5.18 4.92 -7.73
CA LYS A 330 -5.25 6.34 -8.09
C LYS A 330 -3.93 7.07 -7.83
N HIS A 331 -3.31 6.81 -6.69
CA HIS A 331 -1.99 7.32 -6.37
C HIS A 331 -0.91 6.77 -7.30
N PHE A 332 -0.98 5.49 -7.65
CA PHE A 332 -0.04 4.87 -8.59
C PHE A 332 -0.20 5.43 -10.01
N GLU A 333 -1.44 5.59 -10.50
CA GLU A 333 -1.75 6.20 -11.79
C GLU A 333 -1.12 7.59 -11.91
N ALA A 334 -1.30 8.43 -10.89
CA ALA A 334 -0.75 9.77 -10.85
C ALA A 334 0.80 9.80 -10.77
N ALA A 335 1.42 8.78 -10.16
CA ALA A 335 2.87 8.64 -10.10
C ALA A 335 3.48 8.04 -11.38
N LEU A 336 2.72 7.34 -12.20
CA LEU A 336 3.20 6.58 -13.36
C LEU A 336 4.04 7.40 -14.35
N PRO A 337 3.71 8.67 -14.67
CA PRO A 337 4.56 9.50 -15.51
C PRO A 337 5.97 9.70 -14.94
N ALA A 338 6.09 9.89 -13.62
CA ALA A 338 7.40 10.06 -12.96
C ALA A 338 8.17 8.73 -12.91
N ILE A 339 7.48 7.62 -12.65
CA ILE A 339 8.06 6.26 -12.68
C ILE A 339 8.64 5.97 -14.07
N LYS A 340 7.86 6.21 -15.14
CA LYS A 340 8.30 6.05 -16.52
C LYS A 340 9.52 6.91 -16.83
N ALA A 341 9.47 8.20 -16.49
CA ALA A 341 10.56 9.14 -16.74
C ALA A 341 11.88 8.68 -16.10
N GLN A 342 11.84 8.28 -14.84
CA GLN A 342 13.02 7.82 -14.12
C GLN A 342 13.54 6.49 -14.67
N ALA A 343 12.67 5.50 -14.86
CA ALA A 343 13.05 4.17 -15.31
C ALA A 343 13.62 4.21 -16.73
N PHE A 344 12.98 4.91 -17.66
CA PHE A 344 13.41 5.03 -19.05
C PHE A 344 14.73 5.78 -19.16
N THR A 345 14.86 6.92 -18.47
CA THR A 345 16.13 7.68 -18.44
C THR A 345 17.27 6.85 -17.87
N SER A 346 17.03 6.17 -16.75
CA SER A 346 18.04 5.32 -16.11
C SER A 346 18.49 4.18 -17.03
N ALA A 347 17.55 3.50 -17.69
CA ALA A 347 17.86 2.41 -18.62
C ALA A 347 18.62 2.92 -19.87
N ALA A 348 18.19 4.03 -20.44
CA ALA A 348 18.87 4.63 -21.60
C ALA A 348 20.31 5.04 -21.27
N VAL A 349 20.55 5.67 -20.11
CA VAL A 349 21.89 6.04 -19.65
C VAL A 349 22.78 4.81 -19.46
N LYS A 350 22.27 3.76 -18.79
CA LYS A 350 23.01 2.52 -18.56
C LYS A 350 23.32 1.79 -19.88
N ALA A 351 22.35 1.67 -20.77
CA ALA A 351 22.54 1.03 -22.06
C ALA A 351 23.56 1.79 -22.94
N THR A 352 23.50 3.13 -22.93
CA THR A 352 24.46 3.97 -23.63
C THR A 352 25.88 3.80 -23.06
N ALA A 353 26.04 3.80 -21.74
CA ALA A 353 27.33 3.56 -21.09
C ALA A 353 27.88 2.15 -21.44
N SER A 354 27.05 1.12 -21.37
CA SER A 354 27.43 -0.26 -21.74
C SER A 354 27.87 -0.37 -23.20
N TYR A 355 27.18 0.33 -24.11
CA TYR A 355 27.54 0.36 -25.52
C TYR A 355 28.94 0.96 -25.73
N PHE A 356 29.25 2.10 -25.11
CA PHE A 356 30.59 2.74 -25.27
C PHE A 356 31.68 1.90 -24.62
N ILE A 357 31.45 1.29 -23.47
CA ILE A 357 32.42 0.37 -22.82
C ILE A 357 32.71 -0.83 -23.76
N ASN A 358 31.68 -1.45 -24.32
CA ASN A 358 31.85 -2.59 -25.21
C ASN A 358 32.56 -2.21 -26.50
N LYS A 359 32.22 -1.04 -27.09
CA LYS A 359 32.86 -0.53 -28.29
C LYS A 359 34.33 -0.22 -28.04
N SER A 360 34.69 0.46 -26.96
CA SER A 360 36.08 0.73 -26.61
C SER A 360 36.87 -0.54 -26.34
N SER A 361 36.28 -1.55 -25.73
CA SER A 361 36.88 -2.87 -25.53
C SER A 361 37.16 -3.62 -26.82
N GLU A 362 36.23 -3.55 -27.80
CA GLU A 362 36.40 -4.13 -29.13
C GLU A 362 37.49 -3.41 -29.93
N GLU A 363 37.52 -2.07 -29.89
CA GLU A 363 38.57 -1.28 -30.53
C GLU A 363 39.94 -1.54 -29.91
N ALA A 364 40.02 -1.72 -28.58
CA ALA A 364 41.27 -2.07 -27.90
C ALA A 364 41.74 -3.50 -28.27
N ALA A 365 40.81 -4.47 -28.34
CA ALA A 365 41.13 -5.82 -28.75
C ALA A 365 41.61 -5.89 -30.21
N ASN A 366 41.05 -5.06 -31.12
CA ASN A 366 41.39 -5.01 -32.52
C ASN A 366 42.74 -4.29 -32.78
N ARG A 367 43.16 -3.34 -31.88
CA ARG A 367 44.42 -2.64 -32.01
C ARG A 367 45.62 -3.43 -31.48
N GLN A 368 45.40 -4.38 -30.58
CA GLN A 368 46.44 -5.29 -30.09
C GLN A 368 46.45 -6.56 -30.95
N ASN A 369 47.31 -6.62 -31.92
CA ASN A 369 47.59 -7.81 -32.69
C ASN A 369 47.87 -9.01 -31.75
N TYR A 370 46.90 -9.94 -31.66
CA TYR A 370 47.03 -11.30 -31.14
C TYR A 370 47.60 -11.49 -29.73
N GLY A 371 46.89 -11.02 -28.73
CA GLY A 371 47.11 -11.47 -27.34
C GLY A 371 45.86 -12.08 -26.77
N SER A 372 45.89 -13.34 -26.33
CA SER A 372 44.76 -14.06 -25.66
C SER A 372 44.13 -13.30 -24.49
N GLY A 373 44.90 -12.36 -23.89
CA GLY A 373 44.46 -11.51 -22.80
C GLY A 373 43.43 -10.43 -23.20
N ALA A 374 43.52 -9.84 -24.41
CA ALA A 374 42.61 -8.79 -24.87
C ALA A 374 41.21 -9.37 -25.22
N VAL A 375 41.20 -10.59 -25.76
CA VAL A 375 39.95 -11.31 -26.03
C VAL A 375 39.24 -11.70 -24.73
N LEU A 376 40.00 -12.19 -23.73
CA LEU A 376 39.44 -12.50 -22.40
C LEU A 376 38.92 -11.24 -21.69
N TRP A 377 39.63 -10.09 -21.81
CA TRP A 377 39.17 -8.83 -21.26
C TRP A 377 37.86 -8.33 -21.92
N SER A 378 37.75 -8.41 -23.23
CA SER A 378 36.53 -8.02 -23.96
C SER A 378 35.32 -8.91 -23.59
N ILE A 379 35.54 -10.21 -23.41
CA ILE A 379 34.50 -11.14 -22.94
C ILE A 379 34.10 -10.82 -21.48
N ALA A 380 35.07 -10.61 -20.59
CA ALA A 380 34.81 -10.27 -19.20
C ALA A 380 34.05 -8.95 -19.07
N THR A 381 34.35 -7.94 -19.90
CA THR A 381 33.64 -6.67 -19.94
C THR A 381 32.20 -6.83 -20.43
N LYS A 382 31.97 -7.62 -21.48
CA LYS A 382 30.64 -7.91 -22.02
C LYS A 382 29.76 -8.66 -21.02
N VAL A 383 30.33 -9.66 -20.32
CA VAL A 383 29.62 -10.40 -19.27
C VAL A 383 29.36 -9.49 -18.09
N GLY A 384 30.34 -8.69 -17.65
CA GLY A 384 30.17 -7.75 -16.53
C GLY A 384 29.10 -6.68 -16.80
N THR A 385 29.07 -6.09 -18.01
CA THR A 385 28.04 -5.11 -18.39
C THR A 385 26.66 -5.76 -18.54
N ALA A 386 26.56 -6.98 -19.06
CA ALA A 386 25.29 -7.72 -19.14
C ALA A 386 24.74 -8.02 -17.75
N ILE A 387 25.58 -8.51 -16.82
CA ILE A 387 25.20 -8.76 -15.43
C ILE A 387 24.76 -7.45 -14.74
N TYR A 388 25.51 -6.36 -14.93
CA TYR A 388 25.15 -5.06 -14.38
C TYR A 388 23.79 -4.57 -14.91
N THR A 389 23.54 -4.70 -16.22
CA THR A 389 22.30 -4.24 -16.84
C THR A 389 21.10 -5.06 -16.36
N VAL A 390 21.24 -6.38 -16.26
CA VAL A 390 20.17 -7.28 -15.76
C VAL A 390 19.92 -7.09 -14.27
N GLY A 391 20.98 -6.95 -13.47
CA GLY A 391 20.84 -6.81 -12.01
C GLY A 391 20.23 -5.48 -11.54
N THR A 392 20.28 -4.43 -12.40
CA THR A 392 19.76 -3.09 -12.06
C THR A 392 18.35 -2.79 -12.58
N THR A 393 17.67 -3.77 -13.18
CA THR A 393 16.35 -3.61 -13.81
C THR A 393 15.23 -4.32 -13.03
N LYS A 394 15.32 -4.39 -11.70
CA LYS A 394 14.23 -4.89 -10.86
C LYS A 394 13.33 -3.74 -10.43
N ALA A 395 12.03 -3.91 -10.63
CA ALA A 395 11.02 -2.98 -10.11
C ALA A 395 10.87 -3.15 -8.58
N ASP A 396 10.53 -2.07 -7.89
CA ASP A 396 10.17 -2.14 -6.47
C ASP A 396 8.71 -2.61 -6.33
N LEU A 397 8.53 -3.85 -5.89
CA LEU A 397 7.23 -4.49 -5.70
C LEU A 397 6.80 -4.53 -4.24
N ARG A 398 7.59 -3.96 -3.33
CA ARG A 398 7.27 -3.91 -1.91
C ARG A 398 5.98 -3.14 -1.70
N ASN A 399 5.07 -3.69 -0.92
CA ASN A 399 3.78 -3.08 -0.61
C ASN A 399 3.20 -3.67 0.67
N TRP A 400 2.34 -2.91 1.31
CA TRP A 400 1.55 -3.40 2.42
C TRP A 400 0.45 -4.34 1.91
N SER A 401 0.70 -5.65 1.98
CA SER A 401 -0.13 -6.67 1.35
C SER A 401 -1.38 -7.05 2.14
N ALA A 402 -1.37 -6.82 3.46
CA ALA A 402 -2.47 -7.18 4.37
C ALA A 402 -3.60 -6.13 4.44
N LEU A 403 -3.52 -5.03 3.67
CA LEU A 403 -4.62 -4.08 3.56
C LEU A 403 -5.82 -4.71 2.84
N PRO A 404 -7.07 -4.39 3.27
CA PRO A 404 -8.26 -4.84 2.56
C PRO A 404 -8.43 -4.11 1.22
N ALA A 405 -9.19 -4.70 0.31
CA ALA A 405 -9.64 -3.99 -0.89
C ALA A 405 -10.69 -2.93 -0.55
N ARG A 406 -11.54 -3.21 0.45
CA ARG A 406 -12.72 -2.41 0.78
C ARG A 406 -12.93 -2.27 2.27
N PHE A 407 -13.34 -1.07 2.68
CA PHE A 407 -14.05 -0.85 3.94
C PHE A 407 -15.54 -0.68 3.67
N SER A 408 -16.38 -1.37 4.45
CA SER A 408 -17.82 -1.16 4.49
C SER A 408 -18.24 -0.79 5.90
N VAL A 409 -19.22 0.10 6.03
CA VAL A 409 -19.71 0.57 7.33
C VAL A 409 -21.23 0.54 7.36
N ALA A 410 -21.79 -0.13 8.38
CA ALA A 410 -23.19 -0.04 8.72
C ALA A 410 -23.38 0.57 10.11
N ARG A 411 -24.43 1.35 10.29
CA ARG A 411 -24.92 1.84 11.58
C ARG A 411 -26.29 1.26 11.87
N LEU A 412 -26.40 0.47 12.94
CA LEU A 412 -27.59 -0.23 13.35
C LEU A 412 -28.10 0.33 14.66
N ASP A 413 -29.42 0.33 14.82
CA ASP A 413 -30.08 0.51 16.11
C ASP A 413 -30.47 -0.88 16.61
N ALA A 414 -29.92 -1.29 17.74
CA ALA A 414 -30.04 -2.65 18.26
C ALA A 414 -30.39 -2.66 19.77
N GLN A 415 -30.63 -3.86 20.29
CA GLN A 415 -30.81 -4.09 21.72
C GLN A 415 -29.75 -5.10 22.21
N PRO A 416 -29.31 -5.00 23.48
CA PRO A 416 -28.47 -6.00 24.08
C PRO A 416 -29.09 -7.41 23.95
N GLY A 417 -28.28 -8.43 23.68
CA GLY A 417 -28.73 -9.80 23.51
C GLY A 417 -29.13 -10.19 22.10
N GLN A 418 -29.35 -9.23 21.18
CA GLN A 418 -29.57 -9.56 19.77
C GLN A 418 -28.33 -10.18 19.13
N LYS A 419 -28.55 -11.03 18.12
CA LYS A 419 -27.47 -11.76 17.45
C LYS A 419 -27.17 -11.13 16.09
N LEU A 420 -25.90 -10.80 15.88
CA LEU A 420 -25.36 -10.42 14.57
C LEU A 420 -24.71 -11.63 13.94
N THR A 421 -25.17 -12.04 12.76
CA THR A 421 -24.68 -13.24 12.04
C THR A 421 -24.27 -12.86 10.63
N ILE A 422 -23.20 -13.47 10.14
CA ILE A 422 -22.78 -13.34 8.74
C ILE A 422 -23.54 -14.39 7.92
N VAL A 423 -24.22 -13.94 6.85
CA VAL A 423 -24.97 -14.85 5.98
C VAL A 423 -24.01 -15.78 5.25
N GLY A 424 -24.28 -17.09 5.29
CA GLY A 424 -23.40 -18.11 4.75
C GLY A 424 -22.34 -18.62 5.74
N HIS A 425 -22.14 -17.94 6.88
CA HIS A 425 -21.16 -18.26 7.92
C HIS A 425 -21.81 -18.29 9.30
N PRO A 426 -22.62 -19.33 9.62
CA PRO A 426 -23.33 -19.39 10.90
C PRO A 426 -22.41 -19.45 12.13
N GLU A 427 -21.16 -19.92 11.94
CA GLU A 427 -20.10 -19.89 12.95
C GLU A 427 -19.66 -18.47 13.30
N ALA A 428 -19.77 -17.53 12.36
CA ALA A 428 -19.47 -16.11 12.56
C ALA A 428 -20.72 -15.39 13.11
N THR A 429 -21.11 -15.73 14.33
CA THR A 429 -22.24 -15.14 15.05
C THR A 429 -21.77 -14.51 16.35
N LEU A 430 -22.26 -13.31 16.63
CA LEU A 430 -21.93 -12.51 17.81
C LEU A 430 -23.21 -12.11 18.53
N THR A 431 -23.29 -12.32 19.85
CA THR A 431 -24.33 -11.75 20.70
C THR A 431 -23.91 -10.37 21.16
N LEU A 432 -24.72 -9.35 20.89
CA LEU A 432 -24.43 -7.97 21.24
C LEU A 432 -24.44 -7.78 22.76
N PRO A 433 -23.34 -7.29 23.36
CA PRO A 433 -23.29 -6.98 24.77
C PRO A 433 -24.11 -5.72 25.12
N ALA A 434 -24.28 -5.42 26.39
CA ALA A 434 -24.79 -4.14 26.85
C ALA A 434 -23.80 -3.00 26.52
N GLY A 435 -24.35 -1.83 26.21
CA GLY A 435 -23.59 -0.63 25.88
C GLY A 435 -24.41 0.37 25.09
N LYS A 436 -24.07 1.64 25.16
CA LYS A 436 -24.72 2.69 24.35
C LYS A 436 -24.20 2.75 22.94
N VAL A 437 -22.89 2.53 22.76
CA VAL A 437 -22.24 2.48 21.44
C VAL A 437 -21.31 1.28 21.38
N LEU A 438 -21.56 0.41 20.42
CA LEU A 438 -20.73 -0.77 20.15
C LEU A 438 -20.03 -0.63 18.82
N LEU A 439 -18.79 -1.10 18.75
CA LEU A 439 -18.04 -1.28 17.54
C LEU A 439 -17.86 -2.76 17.24
N VAL A 440 -18.35 -3.21 16.10
CA VAL A 440 -18.13 -4.55 15.57
C VAL A 440 -17.11 -4.46 14.46
N SER A 441 -15.96 -5.10 14.66
CA SER A 441 -14.90 -5.22 13.65
C SER A 441 -15.00 -6.58 12.99
N LEU A 442 -15.06 -6.59 11.66
CA LEU A 442 -15.16 -7.77 10.83
C LEU A 442 -14.03 -7.75 9.78
N LYS A 443 -13.31 -8.86 9.62
CA LYS A 443 -12.33 -9.02 8.54
C LYS A 443 -12.53 -10.34 7.84
N SER A 444 -12.56 -10.29 6.50
CA SER A 444 -12.65 -11.46 5.63
C SER A 444 -11.96 -11.18 4.31
N THR A 445 -11.05 -12.05 3.92
CA THR A 445 -10.27 -11.91 2.68
C THR A 445 -11.00 -12.49 1.48
N GLN A 446 -11.72 -13.59 1.67
CA GLN A 446 -12.45 -14.32 0.63
C GLN A 446 -13.75 -14.93 1.17
N GLU A 447 -14.68 -15.27 0.26
CA GLU A 447 -16.02 -15.75 0.59
C GLU A 447 -16.02 -17.01 1.47
N ASN A 448 -15.13 -17.96 1.21
CA ASN A 448 -15.10 -19.26 1.90
C ASN A 448 -13.97 -19.37 2.93
N HIS A 449 -13.39 -18.26 3.35
CA HIS A 449 -12.29 -18.23 4.32
C HIS A 449 -12.78 -17.79 5.70
N PRO A 450 -11.97 -18.06 6.76
CA PRO A 450 -12.32 -17.68 8.12
C PRO A 450 -12.66 -16.20 8.25
N ILE A 451 -13.72 -15.92 8.98
CA ILE A 451 -14.17 -14.56 9.29
C ILE A 451 -13.73 -14.22 10.71
N VAL A 452 -12.98 -13.14 10.84
CA VAL A 452 -12.72 -12.55 12.16
C VAL A 452 -13.87 -11.62 12.52
N LEU A 453 -14.46 -11.83 13.69
CA LEU A 453 -15.58 -11.03 14.19
C LEU A 453 -15.33 -10.68 15.66
N ARG A 454 -15.30 -9.39 15.99
CA ARG A 454 -15.14 -8.90 17.36
C ARG A 454 -16.12 -7.77 17.65
N CYS A 455 -16.51 -7.65 18.92
CA CYS A 455 -17.32 -6.52 19.40
C CYS A 455 -16.65 -5.86 20.59
N THR A 456 -16.57 -4.54 20.55
CA THR A 456 -16.00 -3.70 21.60
C THR A 456 -17.02 -2.65 22.01
N PRO A 457 -17.43 -2.56 23.28
CA PRO A 457 -18.17 -1.43 23.78
C PRO A 457 -17.30 -0.17 23.76
N LEU A 458 -17.69 0.84 22.99
CA LEU A 458 -17.00 2.15 22.97
C LEU A 458 -17.55 3.06 24.05
N VAL A 459 -18.87 3.00 24.29
CA VAL A 459 -19.55 3.70 25.39
C VAL A 459 -20.40 2.64 26.11
N PRO A 460 -20.02 2.30 27.33
CA PRO A 460 -20.72 1.30 28.14
C PRO A 460 -22.19 1.63 28.44
#